data_927acdd9cac24812f3fffcfe0fe456d9
#
_entry.id   927acdd9cac24812f3fffcfe0fe456d9
#
_cell.length_a   1.000
_cell.length_b   1.000
_cell.length_c   1.000
_cell.angle_alpha   90.00
_cell.angle_beta   90.00
_cell.angle_gamma   90.00
#
_symmetry.space_group_name_H-M   'P 1'
#
loop_
_entity.id
_entity.type
_entity.pdbx_description
1 polymer ?
#
loop_
_entity_poly.entity_id
_entity_poly.type
_entity_poly.pdbx_seq_one_letter_code
_entity_poly.pdbx_strand_id
1 'polypeptide(L)'
;MEKKTVTRQELRNIIVSLPKTEIHLHLEGLASVDTIWKLKKKHHLAFEGISSKEDLYKRFQVNTLNDFIDLFINVVQNSFQKEEDILLLIKDARDYLKRNNIAYAEIFFAPSKFVRNGFSFEKIVEILDEGSQKLSQEENLQLKYIMDVSRTFGPDNAMKNLDLTLKHRKKSVIGIGLGGAENKGPAQDYKKVFEKAKKEGLHTVAHAGEDVGPESIWHAIEDLDIERIGHGISAIHDEKLQDKLVETQIPLEICPKSNIITGRYVSSYKDHPIRTFYDKGINVTLNTDDPTIFGAELNDEYMNLLTENVFTFKEIVQLLKNTVFATFLPEEEKIRIWNTVLPTLSKTGDR
;
A
#
# COMPACT_ATOMS: atom_id res chain seq x y z
N MET A 1 -31.21 19.24 -24.80
CA MET A 1 -30.67 19.54 -23.45
C MET A 1 -29.16 19.56 -23.60
N GLU A 2 -28.54 20.71 -23.41
CA GLU A 2 -27.05 20.79 -23.39
C GLU A 2 -26.53 19.92 -22.23
N LYS A 3 -25.66 18.96 -22.54
CA LYS A 3 -24.93 18.22 -21.50
C LYS A 3 -24.05 19.21 -20.75
N LYS A 4 -24.39 19.51 -19.52
CA LYS A 4 -23.58 20.37 -18.65
C LYS A 4 -22.23 19.69 -18.48
N THR A 5 -21.17 20.28 -19.03
CA THR A 5 -19.80 19.77 -18.88
C THR A 5 -19.40 19.88 -17.41
N VAL A 6 -19.09 18.76 -16.77
CA VAL A 6 -18.65 18.72 -15.37
C VAL A 6 -17.26 19.33 -15.28
N THR A 7 -17.06 20.29 -14.42
CA THR A 7 -15.75 20.93 -14.22
C THR A 7 -14.79 20.00 -13.47
N ARG A 8 -13.49 20.23 -13.63
CA ARG A 8 -12.44 19.51 -12.87
C ARG A 8 -12.67 19.63 -11.35
N GLN A 9 -13.11 20.79 -10.87
CA GLN A 9 -13.38 21.00 -9.45
C GLN A 9 -14.59 20.20 -8.95
N GLU A 10 -15.64 20.09 -9.75
CA GLU A 10 -16.80 19.26 -9.41
C GLU A 10 -16.42 17.78 -9.36
N LEU A 11 -15.62 17.28 -10.31
CA LEU A 11 -15.07 15.90 -10.28
C LEU A 11 -14.23 15.67 -9.02
N ARG A 12 -13.34 16.61 -8.67
CA ARG A 12 -12.53 16.51 -7.46
C ARG A 12 -13.41 16.43 -6.20
N ASN A 13 -14.41 17.28 -6.09
CA ASN A 13 -15.33 17.27 -4.95
C ASN A 13 -16.07 15.93 -4.83
N ILE A 14 -16.45 15.34 -5.95
CA ILE A 14 -17.06 14.01 -5.98
C ILE A 14 -16.07 12.95 -5.49
N ILE A 15 -14.86 12.88 -6.07
CA ILE A 15 -13.83 11.91 -5.69
C ILE A 15 -13.50 12.01 -4.19
N VAL A 16 -13.31 13.22 -3.67
CA VAL A 16 -13.01 13.44 -2.24
C VAL A 16 -14.15 12.96 -1.36
N SER A 17 -15.41 13.13 -1.79
CA SER A 17 -16.59 12.73 -1.00
C SER A 17 -16.88 11.23 -1.03
N LEU A 18 -16.35 10.47 -2.01
CA LEU A 18 -16.57 9.03 -2.10
C LEU A 18 -15.84 8.31 -0.97
N PRO A 19 -16.53 7.46 -0.18
CA PRO A 19 -15.86 6.54 0.73
C PRO A 19 -14.97 5.57 -0.05
N LYS A 20 -13.77 5.31 0.45
CA LYS A 20 -12.75 4.48 -0.21
C LYS A 20 -12.24 3.38 0.70
N THR A 21 -11.62 2.40 0.07
CA THR A 21 -10.72 1.44 0.70
C THR A 21 -9.33 1.57 0.07
N GLU A 22 -8.30 1.18 0.78
CA GLU A 22 -6.94 1.09 0.26
C GLU A 22 -6.25 -0.15 0.82
N ILE A 23 -5.53 -0.89 -0.03
CA ILE A 23 -5.01 -2.22 0.32
C ILE A 23 -3.51 -2.37 0.06
N HIS A 24 -2.85 -1.31 -0.42
CA HIS A 24 -1.41 -1.26 -0.61
C HIS A 24 -0.85 0.07 -0.09
N LEU A 25 -0.56 0.08 1.19
CA LEU A 25 0.04 1.18 1.95
C LEU A 25 1.14 0.63 2.84
N HIS A 26 2.24 1.36 2.99
CA HIS A 26 3.26 1.09 3.99
C HIS A 26 3.09 2.05 5.18
N LEU A 27 3.02 1.51 6.40
CA LEU A 27 2.80 2.31 7.60
C LEU A 27 3.92 3.32 7.81
N GLU A 28 5.16 2.91 7.56
CA GLU A 28 6.34 3.78 7.63
C GLU A 28 6.30 4.88 6.55
N GLY A 29 5.76 4.56 5.37
CA GLY A 29 5.58 5.51 4.26
C GLY A 29 4.52 6.59 4.50
N LEU A 30 3.73 6.43 5.55
CA LEU A 30 2.78 7.43 6.04
C LEU A 30 3.43 8.43 7.01
N ALA A 31 4.66 8.16 7.51
CA ALA A 31 5.34 9.04 8.44
C ALA A 31 5.49 10.46 7.88
N SER A 32 4.85 11.43 8.49
CA SER A 32 4.91 12.82 8.06
C SER A 32 6.30 13.43 8.34
N VAL A 33 6.69 14.42 7.54
CA VAL A 33 7.92 15.20 7.79
C VAL A 33 7.91 15.81 9.19
N ASP A 34 6.72 16.19 9.70
CA ASP A 34 6.56 16.70 11.06
C ASP A 34 6.85 15.64 12.11
N THR A 35 6.40 14.42 11.91
CA THR A 35 6.66 13.28 12.78
C THR A 35 8.16 12.96 12.81
N ILE A 36 8.80 12.83 11.65
CA ILE A 36 10.23 12.55 11.55
C ILE A 36 11.06 13.67 12.20
N TRP A 37 10.70 14.93 11.96
CA TRP A 37 11.37 16.07 12.58
C TRP A 37 11.22 16.10 14.09
N LYS A 38 10.02 15.77 14.60
CA LYS A 38 9.75 15.64 16.05
C LYS A 38 10.61 14.54 16.67
N LEU A 39 10.69 13.37 16.04
CA LEU A 39 11.49 12.24 16.51
C LEU A 39 12.99 12.56 16.45
N LYS A 40 13.47 13.18 15.37
CA LYS A 40 14.86 13.66 15.25
C LYS A 40 15.26 14.54 16.45
N LYS A 41 14.39 15.48 16.85
CA LYS A 41 14.65 16.35 17.99
C LYS A 41 14.53 15.61 19.34
N LYS A 42 13.49 14.77 19.48
CA LYS A 42 13.23 13.99 20.72
C LYS A 42 14.41 13.07 21.07
N HIS A 43 14.99 12.43 20.06
CA HIS A 43 16.04 11.43 20.25
C HIS A 43 17.44 11.94 19.88
N HIS A 44 17.61 13.26 19.62
CA HIS A 44 18.88 13.88 19.25
C HIS A 44 19.58 13.19 18.07
N LEU A 45 18.78 12.76 17.05
CA LEU A 45 19.31 12.02 15.91
C LEU A 45 20.08 12.93 14.96
N ALA A 46 21.19 12.42 14.42
CA ALA A 46 21.93 13.04 13.34
C ALA A 46 21.65 12.29 12.04
N PHE A 47 21.17 13.01 11.04
CA PHE A 47 21.04 12.50 9.67
C PHE A 47 21.93 13.33 8.76
N GLU A 48 22.67 12.69 7.90
CA GLU A 48 23.58 13.36 6.97
C GLU A 48 22.81 14.37 6.09
N GLY A 49 23.32 15.60 6.00
CA GLY A 49 22.71 16.66 5.20
C GLY A 49 21.39 17.22 5.73
N ILE A 50 20.90 16.80 6.91
CA ILE A 50 19.61 17.25 7.47
C ILE A 50 19.85 17.98 8.81
N SER A 51 20.03 19.28 8.73
CA SER A 51 20.21 20.18 9.88
C SER A 51 18.96 20.97 10.24
N SER A 52 18.07 21.17 9.28
CA SER A 52 16.80 21.91 9.44
C SER A 52 15.61 21.07 8.98
N LYS A 53 14.39 21.50 9.33
CA LYS A 53 13.16 20.88 8.83
C LYS A 53 13.02 21.08 7.31
N GLU A 54 13.53 22.17 6.78
CA GLU A 54 13.56 22.45 5.35
C GLU A 54 14.45 21.45 4.60
N ASP A 55 15.63 21.10 5.16
CA ASP A 55 16.47 20.05 4.58
C ASP A 55 15.74 18.70 4.56
N LEU A 56 14.99 18.40 5.61
CA LEU A 56 14.16 17.18 5.67
C LEU A 56 13.05 17.20 4.60
N TYR A 57 12.36 18.32 4.38
CA TYR A 57 11.40 18.46 3.28
C TYR A 57 12.04 18.21 1.92
N LYS A 58 13.23 18.74 1.68
CA LYS A 58 13.98 18.50 0.44
C LYS A 58 14.35 17.03 0.31
N ARG A 59 14.74 16.39 1.42
CA ARG A 59 15.11 14.96 1.42
C ARG A 59 13.93 14.04 1.09
N PHE A 60 12.69 14.44 1.42
CA PHE A 60 11.47 13.73 1.03
C PHE A 60 11.09 13.90 -0.45
N GLN A 61 11.78 14.75 -1.21
CA GLN A 61 11.61 14.88 -2.67
C GLN A 61 12.42 13.77 -3.38
N VAL A 62 11.96 12.53 -3.30
CA VAL A 62 12.61 11.40 -3.98
C VAL A 62 12.31 11.39 -5.47
N ASN A 63 13.30 11.04 -6.28
CA ASN A 63 13.18 10.99 -7.73
C ASN A 63 13.61 9.63 -8.32
N THR A 64 14.20 8.77 -7.50
CA THR A 64 14.65 7.44 -7.91
C THR A 64 14.36 6.42 -6.82
N LEU A 65 14.34 5.13 -7.19
CA LEU A 65 14.23 4.02 -6.25
C LEU A 65 15.35 4.04 -5.20
N ASN A 66 16.57 4.40 -5.59
CA ASN A 66 17.70 4.48 -4.64
C ASN A 66 17.50 5.60 -3.62
N ASP A 67 16.99 6.78 -4.03
CA ASP A 67 16.66 7.87 -3.12
C ASP A 67 15.58 7.46 -2.12
N PHE A 68 14.57 6.71 -2.61
CA PHE A 68 13.50 6.17 -1.78
C PHE A 68 14.05 5.19 -0.74
N ILE A 69 14.78 4.18 -1.15
CA ILE A 69 15.34 3.15 -0.25
C ILE A 69 16.24 3.79 0.83
N ASP A 70 17.10 4.74 0.44
CA ASP A 70 17.97 5.44 1.38
C ASP A 70 17.15 6.27 2.39
N LEU A 71 16.18 7.05 1.93
CA LEU A 71 15.29 7.80 2.80
C LEU A 71 14.52 6.88 3.76
N PHE A 72 13.91 5.81 3.24
CA PHE A 72 13.08 4.89 3.98
C PHE A 72 13.86 4.21 5.12
N ILE A 73 15.03 3.65 4.80
CA ILE A 73 15.83 2.89 5.78
C ILE A 73 16.60 3.82 6.72
N ASN A 74 17.30 4.83 6.15
CA ASN A 74 18.29 5.60 6.91
C ASN A 74 17.70 6.82 7.62
N VAL A 75 16.53 7.31 7.18
CA VAL A 75 15.86 8.44 7.83
C VAL A 75 14.57 8.00 8.49
N VAL A 76 13.61 7.44 7.74
CA VAL A 76 12.28 7.13 8.27
C VAL A 76 12.36 6.06 9.34
N GLN A 77 12.78 4.83 9.02
CA GLN A 77 12.83 3.74 10.00
C GLN A 77 13.82 4.01 11.15
N ASN A 78 14.94 4.70 10.87
CA ASN A 78 15.90 5.08 11.91
C ASN A 78 15.43 6.21 12.83
N SER A 79 14.32 6.89 12.52
CA SER A 79 13.77 7.93 13.40
C SER A 79 13.10 7.37 14.64
N PHE A 80 12.61 6.14 14.57
CA PHE A 80 11.91 5.47 15.66
C PHE A 80 12.92 4.78 16.59
N GLN A 81 12.98 5.20 17.86
CA GLN A 81 13.95 4.72 18.83
C GLN A 81 13.33 3.98 20.01
N LYS A 82 12.00 4.03 20.13
CA LYS A 82 11.20 3.36 21.16
C LYS A 82 9.90 2.88 20.57
N GLU A 83 9.33 1.82 21.14
CA GLU A 83 8.07 1.25 20.68
C GLU A 83 6.93 2.27 20.67
N GLU A 84 6.87 3.16 21.68
CA GLU A 84 5.83 4.19 21.77
C GLU A 84 5.87 5.21 20.63
N ASP A 85 6.99 5.33 19.93
CA ASP A 85 7.10 6.20 18.76
C ASP A 85 6.20 5.71 17.61
N ILE A 86 5.85 4.41 17.56
CA ILE A 86 4.94 3.81 16.58
C ILE A 86 3.54 4.44 16.67
N LEU A 87 3.13 4.96 17.82
CA LEU A 87 1.87 5.70 17.97
C LEU A 87 1.80 6.91 17.03
N LEU A 88 2.94 7.50 16.67
CA LEU A 88 2.98 8.61 15.72
C LEU A 88 2.70 8.14 14.29
N LEU A 89 3.11 6.91 13.91
CA LEU A 89 2.74 6.32 12.62
C LEU A 89 1.23 6.09 12.54
N ILE A 90 0.62 5.57 13.61
CA ILE A 90 -0.83 5.36 13.69
C ILE A 90 -1.58 6.70 13.56
N LYS A 91 -1.06 7.75 14.21
CA LYS A 91 -1.61 9.10 14.08
C LYS A 91 -1.53 9.62 12.64
N ASP A 92 -0.38 9.47 12.00
CA ASP A 92 -0.18 9.94 10.63
C ASP A 92 -1.03 9.11 9.63
N ALA A 93 -1.17 7.80 9.86
CA ALA A 93 -2.10 6.94 9.12
C ALA A 93 -3.55 7.43 9.25
N ARG A 94 -4.00 7.69 10.49
CA ARG A 94 -5.33 8.27 10.75
C ARG A 94 -5.55 9.56 9.95
N ASP A 95 -4.60 10.48 10.02
CA ASP A 95 -4.72 11.78 9.35
C ASP A 95 -4.78 11.61 7.82
N TYR A 96 -4.01 10.67 7.26
CA TYR A 96 -4.06 10.29 5.84
C TYR A 96 -5.42 9.70 5.45
N LEU A 97 -5.91 8.71 6.20
CA LEU A 97 -7.19 8.06 5.92
C LEU A 97 -8.35 9.06 5.93
N LYS A 98 -8.36 9.99 6.89
CA LYS A 98 -9.41 11.01 7.00
C LYS A 98 -9.43 11.97 5.81
N ARG A 99 -8.27 12.50 5.40
CA ARG A 99 -8.23 13.47 4.30
C ARG A 99 -8.49 12.83 2.93
N ASN A 100 -8.32 11.50 2.81
CA ASN A 100 -8.67 10.74 1.61
C ASN A 100 -10.06 10.07 1.67
N ASN A 101 -10.80 10.23 2.77
CA ASN A 101 -12.09 9.59 3.01
C ASN A 101 -12.01 8.05 2.86
N ILE A 102 -10.98 7.44 3.47
CA ILE A 102 -10.76 6.01 3.48
C ILE A 102 -11.35 5.44 4.77
N ALA A 103 -12.33 4.55 4.65
CA ALA A 103 -13.02 3.93 5.79
C ALA A 103 -12.34 2.62 6.26
N TYR A 104 -11.64 1.93 5.35
CA TYR A 104 -10.95 0.68 5.60
C TYR A 104 -9.62 0.64 4.86
N ALA A 105 -8.55 0.25 5.56
CA ALA A 105 -7.23 0.07 4.97
C ALA A 105 -6.54 -1.21 5.44
N GLU A 106 -5.81 -1.85 4.53
CA GLU A 106 -4.86 -2.92 4.81
C GLU A 106 -3.45 -2.39 4.58
N ILE A 107 -2.66 -2.33 5.66
CA ILE A 107 -1.41 -1.58 5.71
C ILE A 107 -0.25 -2.53 5.98
N PHE A 108 0.77 -2.51 5.14
CA PHE A 108 2.02 -3.20 5.39
C PHE A 108 2.79 -2.54 6.53
N PHE A 109 3.40 -3.35 7.38
CA PHE A 109 4.34 -2.92 8.40
C PHE A 109 5.56 -3.84 8.39
N ALA A 110 6.76 -3.27 8.30
CA ALA A 110 8.03 -4.00 8.18
C ALA A 110 8.77 -4.08 9.52
N PRO A 111 8.49 -5.09 10.39
CA PRO A 111 9.03 -5.17 11.74
C PRO A 111 10.52 -5.46 11.81
N SER A 112 11.12 -6.01 10.74
CA SER A 112 12.50 -6.52 10.73
C SER A 112 13.52 -5.52 11.27
N LYS A 113 13.48 -4.28 10.81
CA LYS A 113 14.42 -3.23 11.24
C LYS A 113 14.23 -2.85 12.70
N PHE A 114 12.98 -2.72 13.15
CA PHE A 114 12.64 -2.38 14.54
C PHE A 114 13.10 -3.46 15.50
N VAL A 115 12.82 -4.74 15.20
CA VAL A 115 13.26 -5.88 16.02
C VAL A 115 14.79 -5.98 16.08
N ARG A 116 15.48 -5.75 14.96
CA ARG A 116 16.96 -5.72 14.92
C ARG A 116 17.54 -4.56 15.72
N ASN A 117 16.80 -3.48 15.87
CA ASN A 117 17.16 -2.34 16.74
C ASN A 117 16.74 -2.56 18.21
N GLY A 118 16.27 -3.76 18.57
CA GLY A 118 15.98 -4.14 19.96
C GLY A 118 14.53 -3.92 20.40
N PHE A 119 13.62 -3.54 19.49
CA PHE A 119 12.19 -3.41 19.82
C PHE A 119 11.59 -4.78 20.13
N SER A 120 10.68 -4.80 21.11
CA SER A 120 9.85 -5.98 21.38
C SER A 120 8.78 -6.14 20.30
N PHE A 121 8.81 -7.25 19.57
CA PHE A 121 7.79 -7.55 18.58
C PHE A 121 6.39 -7.61 19.19
N GLU A 122 6.26 -8.18 20.40
CA GLU A 122 5.00 -8.25 21.14
C GLU A 122 4.42 -6.85 21.38
N LYS A 123 5.25 -5.92 21.92
CA LYS A 123 4.82 -4.53 22.15
C LYS A 123 4.45 -3.79 20.87
N ILE A 124 5.18 -4.01 19.78
CA ILE A 124 4.82 -3.46 18.47
C ILE A 124 3.39 -3.87 18.11
N VAL A 125 3.10 -5.18 18.15
CA VAL A 125 1.78 -5.70 17.77
C VAL A 125 0.68 -5.21 18.72
N GLU A 126 0.96 -5.10 20.03
CA GLU A 126 0.03 -4.51 21.01
C GLU A 126 -0.31 -3.06 20.65
N ILE A 127 0.69 -2.22 20.39
CA ILE A 127 0.48 -0.81 20.01
C ILE A 127 -0.33 -0.70 18.71
N LEU A 128 -0.03 -1.52 17.71
CA LEU A 128 -0.76 -1.54 16.44
C LEU A 128 -2.23 -1.94 16.65
N ASP A 129 -2.48 -2.98 17.45
CA ASP A 129 -3.84 -3.49 17.71
C ASP A 129 -4.67 -2.50 18.53
N GLU A 130 -4.12 -1.95 19.62
CA GLU A 130 -4.78 -0.93 20.44
C GLU A 130 -5.09 0.33 19.63
N GLY A 131 -4.14 0.78 18.80
CA GLY A 131 -4.33 1.92 17.91
C GLY A 131 -5.47 1.68 16.91
N SER A 132 -5.52 0.50 16.28
CA SER A 132 -6.60 0.13 15.36
C SER A 132 -7.95 0.06 16.05
N GLN A 133 -8.03 -0.55 17.25
CA GLN A 133 -9.26 -0.61 18.02
C GLN A 133 -9.77 0.79 18.38
N LYS A 134 -8.88 1.66 18.85
CA LYS A 134 -9.23 3.04 19.17
C LYS A 134 -9.78 3.80 17.96
N LEU A 135 -9.11 3.72 16.82
CA LEU A 135 -9.57 4.38 15.59
C LEU A 135 -10.93 3.85 15.13
N SER A 136 -11.16 2.54 15.25
CA SER A 136 -12.45 1.94 14.92
C SER A 136 -13.57 2.42 15.84
N GLN A 137 -13.33 2.50 17.15
CA GLN A 137 -14.33 2.90 18.13
C GLN A 137 -14.64 4.41 18.11
N GLU A 138 -13.61 5.24 18.01
CA GLU A 138 -13.75 6.69 18.14
C GLU A 138 -14.06 7.39 16.80
N GLU A 139 -13.60 6.84 15.67
CA GLU A 139 -13.60 7.53 14.39
C GLU A 139 -14.20 6.71 13.22
N ASN A 140 -14.64 5.48 13.49
CA ASN A 140 -15.15 4.54 12.48
C ASN A 140 -14.15 4.29 11.33
N LEU A 141 -12.84 4.34 11.64
CA LEU A 141 -11.75 4.01 10.72
C LEU A 141 -11.24 2.61 11.02
N GLN A 142 -11.19 1.74 10.03
CA GLN A 142 -10.74 0.36 10.21
C GLN A 142 -9.37 0.14 9.60
N LEU A 143 -8.38 -0.20 10.43
CA LEU A 143 -7.04 -0.55 10.01
C LEU A 143 -6.79 -2.04 10.26
N LYS A 144 -6.20 -2.70 9.26
CA LYS A 144 -5.64 -4.03 9.36
C LYS A 144 -4.19 -4.02 8.93
N TYR A 145 -3.38 -4.91 9.49
CA TYR A 145 -1.95 -4.96 9.20
C TYR A 145 -1.58 -6.26 8.49
N ILE A 146 -0.73 -6.11 7.48
CA ILE A 146 -0.03 -7.17 6.78
C ILE A 146 1.43 -7.05 7.21
N MET A 147 1.95 -8.06 7.93
CA MET A 147 3.32 -8.03 8.45
C MET A 147 4.29 -8.37 7.33
N ASP A 148 5.08 -7.38 6.88
CA ASP A 148 6.09 -7.59 5.85
C ASP A 148 7.26 -8.41 6.40
N VAL A 149 7.47 -9.59 5.82
CA VAL A 149 8.56 -10.49 6.23
C VAL A 149 9.92 -10.08 5.61
N SER A 150 9.89 -9.15 4.66
CA SER A 150 11.02 -8.45 4.04
C SER A 150 12.08 -9.30 3.34
N ARG A 151 12.25 -9.09 2.04
CA ARG A 151 13.33 -9.70 1.23
C ARG A 151 14.72 -9.25 1.68
N THR A 152 14.83 -8.03 2.21
CA THR A 152 16.11 -7.39 2.56
C THR A 152 16.96 -8.21 3.54
N PHE A 153 16.30 -9.00 4.41
CA PHE A 153 16.98 -9.75 5.48
C PHE A 153 17.01 -11.25 5.24
N GLY A 154 16.50 -11.74 4.13
CA GLY A 154 16.52 -13.13 3.67
C GLY A 154 15.47 -14.06 4.31
N PRO A 155 15.37 -15.31 3.80
CA PRO A 155 14.32 -16.24 4.18
C PRO A 155 14.31 -16.65 5.66
N ASP A 156 15.48 -16.77 6.28
CA ASP A 156 15.57 -17.11 7.71
C ASP A 156 14.97 -16.03 8.61
N ASN A 157 15.24 -14.74 8.26
CA ASN A 157 14.61 -13.62 8.96
C ASN A 157 13.10 -13.57 8.68
N ALA A 158 12.68 -13.86 7.46
CA ALA A 158 11.27 -13.93 7.09
C ALA A 158 10.54 -15.02 7.92
N MET A 159 11.11 -16.20 8.06
CA MET A 159 10.56 -17.27 8.90
C MET A 159 10.47 -16.86 10.37
N LYS A 160 11.52 -16.20 10.90
CA LYS A 160 11.51 -15.67 12.27
C LYS A 160 10.41 -14.63 12.47
N ASN A 161 10.21 -13.71 11.52
CA ASN A 161 9.15 -12.71 11.59
C ASN A 161 7.76 -13.36 11.54
N LEU A 162 7.58 -14.39 10.69
CA LEU A 162 6.34 -15.17 10.66
C LEU A 162 6.08 -15.83 12.01
N ASP A 163 7.09 -16.47 12.62
CA ASP A 163 6.94 -17.13 13.92
C ASP A 163 6.55 -16.15 15.03
N LEU A 164 7.14 -14.96 15.02
CA LEU A 164 6.78 -13.87 15.94
C LEU A 164 5.36 -13.36 15.68
N THR A 165 4.99 -13.22 14.40
CA THR A 165 3.63 -12.82 14.01
C THR A 165 2.61 -13.83 14.52
N LEU A 166 2.81 -15.11 14.30
CA LEU A 166 1.91 -16.17 14.76
C LEU A 166 1.81 -16.21 16.28
N LYS A 167 2.94 -16.09 16.98
CA LYS A 167 3.00 -16.13 18.44
C LYS A 167 2.27 -14.96 19.09
N HIS A 168 2.37 -13.74 18.51
CA HIS A 168 1.82 -12.50 19.09
C HIS A 168 0.63 -11.94 18.31
N ARG A 169 0.05 -12.73 17.38
CA ARG A 169 -1.06 -12.32 16.50
C ARG A 169 -2.24 -11.73 17.29
N LYS A 170 -2.68 -10.57 16.86
CA LYS A 170 -3.91 -9.89 17.31
C LYS A 170 -4.91 -9.82 16.14
N LYS A 171 -6.14 -9.39 16.44
CA LYS A 171 -7.22 -9.30 15.43
C LYS A 171 -6.95 -8.29 14.30
N SER A 172 -6.10 -7.31 14.56
CA SER A 172 -5.70 -6.34 13.53
C SER A 172 -4.67 -6.89 12.54
N VAL A 173 -3.93 -7.96 12.90
CA VAL A 173 -2.95 -8.61 12.01
C VAL A 173 -3.63 -9.72 11.22
N ILE A 174 -3.75 -9.53 9.91
CA ILE A 174 -4.53 -10.40 9.03
C ILE A 174 -3.70 -11.23 8.05
N GLY A 175 -2.47 -10.83 7.78
CA GLY A 175 -1.65 -11.47 6.75
C GLY A 175 -0.17 -11.21 6.89
N ILE A 176 0.59 -11.79 5.95
CA ILE A 176 1.99 -11.46 5.70
C ILE A 176 2.18 -10.92 4.30
N GLY A 177 3.20 -10.06 4.15
CA GLY A 177 3.63 -9.51 2.89
C GLY A 177 5.08 -9.86 2.59
N LEU A 178 5.48 -9.77 1.32
CA LEU A 178 6.86 -9.90 0.88
C LEU A 178 7.25 -8.64 0.10
N GLY A 179 7.82 -7.66 0.78
CA GLY A 179 8.35 -6.42 0.20
C GLY A 179 9.87 -6.35 0.23
N GLY A 180 10.43 -5.23 -0.22
CA GLY A 180 11.87 -5.00 -0.35
C GLY A 180 12.41 -5.35 -1.74
N ALA A 181 13.74 -5.21 -1.92
CA ALA A 181 14.38 -5.32 -3.23
C ALA A 181 14.18 -6.69 -3.90
N GLU A 182 13.36 -6.76 -4.95
CA GLU A 182 13.02 -7.99 -5.66
C GLU A 182 14.24 -8.70 -6.23
N ASN A 183 15.21 -7.94 -6.76
CA ASN A 183 16.42 -8.45 -7.38
C ASN A 183 17.40 -9.11 -6.39
N LYS A 184 17.17 -8.98 -5.08
CA LYS A 184 18.01 -9.55 -4.01
C LYS A 184 17.37 -10.71 -3.27
N GLY A 185 16.06 -10.91 -3.44
CA GLY A 185 15.32 -11.96 -2.74
C GLY A 185 14.18 -12.50 -3.62
N PRO A 186 14.49 -13.41 -4.55
CA PRO A 186 13.49 -13.96 -5.45
C PRO A 186 12.40 -14.71 -4.68
N ALA A 187 11.16 -14.62 -5.15
CA ALA A 187 9.97 -15.09 -4.44
C ALA A 187 10.06 -16.58 -4.02
N GLN A 188 10.60 -17.45 -4.87
CA GLN A 188 10.71 -18.88 -4.61
C GLN A 188 11.50 -19.23 -3.34
N ASP A 189 12.42 -18.37 -2.90
CA ASP A 189 13.19 -18.60 -1.67
C ASP A 189 12.33 -18.53 -0.41
N TYR A 190 11.14 -17.91 -0.51
CA TYR A 190 10.21 -17.71 0.59
C TYR A 190 9.06 -18.71 0.63
N LYS A 191 9.03 -19.70 -0.25
CA LYS A 191 7.98 -20.72 -0.38
C LYS A 191 7.56 -21.31 0.95
N LYS A 192 8.51 -21.77 1.77
CA LYS A 192 8.21 -22.38 3.09
C LYS A 192 7.57 -21.41 4.06
N VAL A 193 7.90 -20.11 3.97
CA VAL A 193 7.33 -19.07 4.83
C VAL A 193 5.86 -18.88 4.47
N PHE A 194 5.54 -18.78 3.18
CA PHE A 194 4.17 -18.58 2.70
C PHE A 194 3.30 -19.81 2.89
N GLU A 195 3.81 -21.01 2.61
CA GLU A 195 3.11 -22.28 2.92
C GLU A 195 2.70 -22.37 4.42
N LYS A 196 3.63 -22.00 5.32
CA LYS A 196 3.35 -21.98 6.76
C LYS A 196 2.33 -20.92 7.12
N ALA A 197 2.44 -19.70 6.60
CA ALA A 197 1.49 -18.63 6.85
C ALA A 197 0.07 -18.98 6.44
N LYS A 198 -0.11 -19.54 5.25
CA LYS A 198 -1.42 -20.02 4.75
C LYS A 198 -2.00 -21.12 5.62
N LYS A 199 -1.17 -22.10 6.02
CA LYS A 199 -1.60 -23.20 6.92
C LYS A 199 -2.10 -22.66 8.26
N GLU A 200 -1.53 -21.56 8.74
CA GLU A 200 -1.92 -20.90 10.00
C GLU A 200 -3.03 -19.85 9.80
N GLY A 201 -3.63 -19.79 8.62
CA GLY A 201 -4.76 -18.90 8.31
C GLY A 201 -4.40 -17.42 8.24
N LEU A 202 -3.22 -17.09 7.76
CA LEU A 202 -2.82 -15.73 7.39
C LEU A 202 -3.03 -15.54 5.90
N HIS A 203 -3.52 -14.36 5.52
CA HIS A 203 -3.54 -13.91 4.13
C HIS A 203 -2.13 -13.63 3.61
N THR A 204 -1.95 -13.73 2.29
CA THR A 204 -0.64 -13.64 1.65
C THR A 204 -0.63 -12.66 0.48
N VAL A 205 0.32 -11.72 0.51
CA VAL A 205 0.54 -10.73 -0.55
C VAL A 205 2.04 -10.68 -0.87
N ALA A 206 2.42 -10.46 -2.11
CA ALA A 206 3.83 -10.24 -2.45
C ALA A 206 3.97 -9.10 -3.47
N HIS A 207 4.93 -8.19 -3.24
CA HIS A 207 5.42 -7.30 -4.28
C HIS A 207 6.10 -8.16 -5.34
N ALA A 208 5.66 -8.06 -6.59
CA ALA A 208 6.23 -8.81 -7.69
C ALA A 208 6.06 -8.04 -9.01
N GLY A 209 7.12 -7.98 -9.81
CA GLY A 209 7.09 -7.31 -11.10
C GLY A 209 7.06 -5.80 -11.03
N GLU A 210 7.58 -5.21 -9.97
CA GLU A 210 7.83 -3.77 -9.85
C GLU A 210 9.22 -3.41 -10.39
N ASP A 211 10.24 -4.10 -9.89
CA ASP A 211 11.66 -3.80 -10.14
C ASP A 211 12.36 -4.88 -11.00
N VAL A 212 11.78 -6.07 -11.10
CA VAL A 212 12.23 -7.15 -11.99
C VAL A 212 11.14 -7.55 -12.99
N GLY A 213 11.44 -8.51 -13.89
CA GLY A 213 10.54 -8.89 -14.96
C GLY A 213 9.33 -9.73 -14.54
N PRO A 214 8.53 -10.19 -15.54
CA PRO A 214 7.32 -11.00 -15.32
C PRO A 214 7.58 -12.30 -14.57
N GLU A 215 8.80 -12.82 -14.62
CA GLU A 215 9.21 -14.03 -13.90
C GLU A 215 9.01 -13.93 -12.38
N SER A 216 9.16 -12.74 -11.82
CA SER A 216 8.89 -12.50 -10.39
C SER A 216 7.41 -12.72 -10.06
N ILE A 217 6.52 -12.31 -10.96
CA ILE A 217 5.07 -12.49 -10.79
C ILE A 217 4.71 -13.97 -10.92
N TRP A 218 5.28 -14.68 -11.90
CA TRP A 218 5.10 -16.12 -12.02
C TRP A 218 5.51 -16.86 -10.76
N HIS A 219 6.68 -16.57 -10.20
CA HIS A 219 7.14 -17.18 -8.96
C HIS A 219 6.24 -16.82 -7.75
N ALA A 220 5.73 -15.59 -7.71
CA ALA A 220 4.78 -15.22 -6.65
C ALA A 220 3.48 -16.04 -6.74
N ILE A 221 2.95 -16.26 -7.94
CA ILE A 221 1.74 -17.07 -8.17
C ILE A 221 2.02 -18.55 -7.91
N GLU A 222 3.07 -19.12 -8.53
CA GLU A 222 3.28 -20.58 -8.56
C GLU A 222 3.97 -21.14 -7.33
N ASP A 223 4.91 -20.36 -6.74
CA ASP A 223 5.69 -20.83 -5.58
C ASP A 223 5.12 -20.35 -4.26
N LEU A 224 4.60 -19.11 -4.19
CA LEU A 224 4.04 -18.58 -2.95
C LEU A 224 2.53 -18.77 -2.83
N ASP A 225 1.84 -19.05 -3.94
CA ASP A 225 0.38 -19.19 -4.01
C ASP A 225 -0.33 -18.01 -3.31
N ILE A 226 0.06 -16.79 -3.72
CA ILE A 226 -0.41 -15.54 -3.13
C ILE A 226 -1.84 -15.21 -3.54
N GLU A 227 -2.51 -14.42 -2.69
CA GLU A 227 -3.89 -13.99 -2.93
C GLU A 227 -3.96 -12.64 -3.68
N ARG A 228 -2.91 -11.80 -3.60
CA ARG A 228 -2.80 -10.51 -4.31
C ARG A 228 -1.34 -10.21 -4.65
N ILE A 229 -1.14 -9.43 -5.69
CA ILE A 229 0.18 -9.03 -6.21
C ILE A 229 0.36 -7.53 -6.01
N GLY A 230 1.36 -7.12 -5.21
CA GLY A 230 1.80 -5.74 -5.17
C GLY A 230 2.42 -5.33 -6.50
N HIS A 231 1.99 -4.20 -7.05
CA HIS A 231 2.35 -3.62 -8.34
C HIS A 231 2.01 -4.49 -9.55
N GLY A 232 2.80 -5.48 -9.86
CA GLY A 232 2.58 -6.39 -11.00
C GLY A 232 2.76 -5.76 -12.39
N ILE A 233 3.38 -4.58 -12.49
CA ILE A 233 3.40 -3.78 -13.73
C ILE A 233 4.20 -4.41 -14.85
N SER A 234 5.21 -5.24 -14.56
CA SER A 234 5.99 -5.96 -15.58
C SER A 234 5.19 -7.02 -16.33
N ALA A 235 3.98 -7.40 -15.86
CA ALA A 235 3.08 -8.28 -16.59
C ALA A 235 2.74 -7.76 -18.00
N ILE A 236 2.94 -6.47 -18.28
CA ILE A 236 2.77 -5.87 -19.61
C ILE A 236 3.67 -6.54 -20.66
N HIS A 237 4.78 -7.13 -20.27
CA HIS A 237 5.76 -7.77 -21.14
C HIS A 237 5.53 -9.28 -21.32
N ASP A 238 4.49 -9.86 -20.73
CA ASP A 238 4.17 -11.29 -20.84
C ASP A 238 2.68 -11.52 -21.06
N GLU A 239 2.29 -11.81 -22.29
CA GLU A 239 0.89 -12.03 -22.67
C GLU A 239 0.28 -13.25 -21.97
N LYS A 240 1.07 -14.34 -21.79
CA LYS A 240 0.60 -15.55 -21.09
C LYS A 240 0.31 -15.27 -19.61
N LEU A 241 1.16 -14.43 -18.98
CA LEU A 241 0.93 -13.99 -17.63
C LEU A 241 -0.34 -13.13 -17.55
N GLN A 242 -0.54 -12.22 -18.49
CA GLN A 242 -1.79 -11.43 -18.53
C GLN A 242 -3.01 -12.34 -18.68
N ASP A 243 -2.96 -13.35 -19.56
CA ASP A 243 -4.05 -14.33 -19.71
C ASP A 243 -4.30 -15.10 -18.41
N LYS A 244 -3.22 -15.50 -17.72
CA LYS A 244 -3.31 -16.13 -16.39
C LYS A 244 -3.99 -15.22 -15.36
N LEU A 245 -3.64 -13.94 -15.34
CA LEU A 245 -4.25 -12.96 -14.45
C LEU A 245 -5.74 -12.71 -14.76
N VAL A 246 -6.12 -12.76 -16.04
CA VAL A 246 -7.54 -12.72 -16.45
C VAL A 246 -8.28 -13.97 -15.96
N GLU A 247 -7.68 -15.15 -16.11
CA GLU A 247 -8.28 -16.43 -15.67
C GLU A 247 -8.47 -16.48 -14.15
N THR A 248 -7.43 -16.13 -13.39
CA THR A 248 -7.41 -16.28 -11.92
C THR A 248 -8.06 -15.14 -11.18
N GLN A 249 -8.17 -13.96 -11.80
CA GLN A 249 -8.66 -12.73 -11.19
C GLN A 249 -7.87 -12.31 -9.92
N ILE A 250 -6.62 -12.79 -9.77
CA ILE A 250 -5.73 -12.32 -8.69
C ILE A 250 -5.55 -10.80 -8.83
N PRO A 251 -5.89 -10.00 -7.80
CA PRO A 251 -5.80 -8.55 -7.89
C PRO A 251 -4.34 -8.06 -8.03
N LEU A 252 -4.13 -7.10 -8.93
CA LEU A 252 -2.92 -6.28 -8.98
C LEU A 252 -3.15 -5.00 -8.16
N GLU A 253 -2.29 -4.77 -7.19
CA GLU A 253 -2.32 -3.58 -6.32
C GLU A 253 -1.49 -2.47 -6.95
N ILE A 254 -2.07 -1.77 -7.93
CA ILE A 254 -1.36 -0.76 -8.74
C ILE A 254 -1.18 0.54 -7.97
N CYS A 255 0.04 1.08 -7.98
CA CYS A 255 0.44 2.34 -7.34
C CYS A 255 1.07 3.29 -8.37
N PRO A 256 0.27 4.02 -9.19
CA PRO A 256 0.80 4.70 -10.37
C PRO A 256 1.89 5.73 -10.09
N LYS A 257 1.70 6.58 -9.07
CA LYS A 257 2.69 7.60 -8.70
C LYS A 257 4.01 6.99 -8.25
N SER A 258 3.96 5.94 -7.43
CA SER A 258 5.13 5.16 -7.02
C SER A 258 5.85 4.59 -8.23
N ASN A 259 5.13 3.90 -9.13
CA ASN A 259 5.69 3.27 -10.32
C ASN A 259 6.34 4.29 -11.29
N ILE A 260 5.80 5.51 -11.39
CA ILE A 260 6.41 6.59 -12.18
C ILE A 260 7.72 7.07 -11.54
N ILE A 261 7.78 7.19 -10.20
CA ILE A 261 8.97 7.67 -9.48
C ILE A 261 10.06 6.60 -9.47
N THR A 262 9.72 5.34 -9.25
CA THR A 262 10.69 4.22 -9.34
C THR A 262 11.21 4.04 -10.77
N GLY A 263 10.40 4.44 -11.77
CA GLY A 263 10.84 4.71 -13.15
C GLY A 263 11.35 3.53 -13.97
N ARG A 264 11.07 2.28 -13.53
CA ARG A 264 11.56 1.07 -14.22
C ARG A 264 10.85 0.83 -15.56
N TYR A 265 9.52 0.92 -15.55
CA TYR A 265 8.68 0.53 -16.68
C TYR A 265 7.80 1.65 -17.22
N VAL A 266 7.55 2.68 -16.44
CA VAL A 266 6.61 3.77 -16.76
C VAL A 266 7.20 5.14 -16.45
N SER A 267 6.81 6.15 -17.23
CA SER A 267 7.27 7.53 -17.10
C SER A 267 6.13 8.52 -16.86
N SER A 268 4.89 8.10 -17.08
CA SER A 268 3.71 8.95 -16.92
C SER A 268 2.45 8.13 -16.67
N TYR A 269 1.36 8.78 -16.22
CA TYR A 269 0.06 8.13 -16.08
C TYR A 269 -0.47 7.62 -17.43
N LYS A 270 -0.18 8.30 -18.55
CA LYS A 270 -0.64 7.90 -19.89
C LYS A 270 0.02 6.62 -20.38
N ASP A 271 1.30 6.43 -20.01
CA ASP A 271 2.08 5.26 -20.44
C ASP A 271 1.93 4.09 -19.43
N HIS A 272 1.18 4.31 -18.35
CA HIS A 272 1.04 3.31 -17.30
C HIS A 272 0.21 2.11 -17.78
N PRO A 273 0.67 0.86 -17.56
CA PRO A 273 0.01 -0.35 -18.06
C PRO A 273 -1.38 -0.60 -17.43
N ILE A 274 -1.78 0.13 -16.38
CA ILE A 274 -3.07 -0.02 -15.72
C ILE A 274 -4.25 0.04 -16.71
N ARG A 275 -4.17 0.90 -17.77
CA ARG A 275 -5.20 1.00 -18.80
C ARG A 275 -5.30 -0.30 -19.61
N THR A 276 -4.15 -0.81 -20.08
CA THR A 276 -4.07 -2.06 -20.84
C THR A 276 -4.59 -3.24 -20.02
N PHE A 277 -4.19 -3.33 -18.75
CA PHE A 277 -4.65 -4.40 -17.84
C PHE A 277 -6.15 -4.36 -17.61
N TYR A 278 -6.69 -3.16 -17.35
CA TYR A 278 -8.13 -2.97 -17.18
C TYR A 278 -8.91 -3.38 -18.43
N ASP A 279 -8.49 -2.95 -19.63
CA ASP A 279 -9.15 -3.29 -20.89
C ASP A 279 -9.10 -4.79 -21.20
N LYS A 280 -8.02 -5.47 -20.80
CA LYS A 280 -7.88 -6.92 -20.95
C LYS A 280 -8.73 -7.71 -19.93
N GLY A 281 -9.29 -7.03 -18.91
CA GLY A 281 -10.13 -7.65 -17.87
C GLY A 281 -9.34 -8.23 -16.69
N ILE A 282 -8.09 -7.80 -16.51
CA ILE A 282 -7.30 -8.10 -15.30
C ILE A 282 -7.89 -7.30 -14.12
N ASN A 283 -7.97 -7.93 -12.95
CA ASN A 283 -8.46 -7.28 -11.74
C ASN A 283 -7.42 -6.29 -11.20
N VAL A 284 -7.57 -5.02 -11.53
CA VAL A 284 -6.68 -3.94 -11.06
C VAL A 284 -7.33 -3.11 -9.96
N THR A 285 -6.56 -2.77 -8.93
CA THR A 285 -6.92 -1.86 -7.85
C THR A 285 -6.01 -0.64 -7.86
N LEU A 286 -6.42 0.47 -7.24
CA LEU A 286 -5.66 1.71 -7.18
C LEU A 286 -5.25 2.01 -5.74
N ASN A 287 -3.96 2.29 -5.55
CA ASN A 287 -3.33 2.50 -4.24
C ASN A 287 -2.21 3.54 -4.35
N THR A 288 -1.57 3.90 -3.23
CA THR A 288 -0.54 4.96 -3.17
C THR A 288 0.84 4.51 -2.71
N ASP A 289 0.97 3.31 -2.11
CA ASP A 289 2.22 2.74 -1.63
C ASP A 289 2.80 3.48 -0.40
N ASP A 290 3.70 4.43 -0.60
CA ASP A 290 4.33 5.28 0.42
C ASP A 290 3.92 6.76 0.24
N PRO A 291 2.68 7.14 0.60
CA PRO A 291 2.08 8.42 0.16
C PRO A 291 2.86 9.65 0.59
N THR A 292 3.43 9.70 1.79
CA THR A 292 4.21 10.87 2.22
C THR A 292 5.53 10.99 1.45
N ILE A 293 6.16 9.86 1.14
CA ILE A 293 7.45 9.85 0.46
C ILE A 293 7.28 10.17 -1.03
N PHE A 294 6.28 9.56 -1.67
CA PHE A 294 6.02 9.79 -3.10
C PHE A 294 5.16 11.01 -3.40
N GLY A 295 4.68 11.71 -2.37
CA GLY A 295 3.74 12.82 -2.54
C GLY A 295 2.45 12.37 -3.23
N ALA A 296 1.97 11.16 -2.89
CA ALA A 296 0.79 10.54 -3.46
C ALA A 296 -0.39 10.61 -2.47
N GLU A 297 -1.49 11.22 -2.86
CA GLU A 297 -2.75 11.16 -2.14
C GLU A 297 -3.72 10.30 -2.95
N LEU A 298 -4.47 9.38 -2.33
CA LEU A 298 -5.37 8.49 -3.05
C LEU A 298 -6.41 9.27 -3.88
N ASN A 299 -6.88 10.39 -3.36
CA ASN A 299 -7.75 11.30 -4.12
C ASN A 299 -7.08 11.83 -5.38
N ASP A 300 -5.77 12.12 -5.33
CA ASP A 300 -5.02 12.63 -6.47
C ASP A 300 -4.72 11.52 -7.49
N GLU A 301 -4.49 10.27 -7.04
CA GLU A 301 -4.36 9.13 -7.95
C GLU A 301 -5.60 8.95 -8.83
N TYR A 302 -6.81 8.93 -8.23
CA TYR A 302 -8.07 8.89 -8.98
C TYR A 302 -8.23 10.10 -9.90
N MET A 303 -7.89 11.30 -9.42
CA MET A 303 -7.99 12.53 -10.22
C MET A 303 -7.01 12.55 -11.39
N ASN A 304 -5.78 12.06 -11.21
CA ASN A 304 -4.78 12.02 -12.27
C ASN A 304 -5.21 11.07 -13.40
N LEU A 305 -5.74 9.89 -13.06
CA LEU A 305 -6.29 8.96 -14.07
C LEU A 305 -7.45 9.57 -14.87
N LEU A 306 -8.29 10.39 -14.25
CA LEU A 306 -9.36 11.13 -14.94
C LEU A 306 -8.82 12.26 -15.80
N THR A 307 -7.95 13.10 -15.26
CA THR A 307 -7.50 14.35 -15.94
C THR A 307 -6.51 14.09 -17.05
N GLU A 308 -5.73 13.02 -16.96
CA GLU A 308 -4.85 12.55 -18.04
C GLU A 308 -5.60 11.73 -19.11
N ASN A 309 -6.94 11.63 -18.99
CA ASN A 309 -7.82 10.85 -19.88
C ASN A 309 -7.45 9.36 -19.98
N VAL A 310 -6.87 8.79 -18.93
CA VAL A 310 -6.59 7.36 -18.85
C VAL A 310 -7.86 6.56 -18.58
N PHE A 311 -8.74 7.11 -17.73
CA PHE A 311 -10.03 6.50 -17.37
C PHE A 311 -11.17 7.50 -17.44
N THR A 312 -12.37 7.01 -17.74
CA THR A 312 -13.64 7.73 -17.56
C THR A 312 -14.06 7.66 -16.09
N PHE A 313 -14.98 8.55 -15.68
CA PHE A 313 -15.54 8.50 -14.32
C PHE A 313 -16.20 7.16 -13.98
N LYS A 314 -16.93 6.54 -14.94
CA LYS A 314 -17.54 5.22 -14.77
C LYS A 314 -16.50 4.13 -14.49
N GLU A 315 -15.36 4.17 -15.16
CA GLU A 315 -14.26 3.24 -14.94
C GLU A 315 -13.55 3.49 -13.61
N ILE A 316 -13.42 4.75 -13.19
CA ILE A 316 -12.95 5.09 -11.82
C ILE A 316 -13.85 4.46 -10.76
N VAL A 317 -15.16 4.49 -10.93
CA VAL A 317 -16.10 3.83 -10.03
C VAL A 317 -15.87 2.31 -10.02
N GLN A 318 -15.52 1.72 -11.17
CA GLN A 318 -15.17 0.29 -11.23
C GLN A 318 -13.86 0.00 -10.51
N LEU A 319 -12.83 0.86 -10.61
CA LEU A 319 -11.59 0.71 -9.83
C LEU A 319 -11.85 0.79 -8.32
N LEU A 320 -12.69 1.73 -7.87
CA LEU A 320 -13.13 1.79 -6.47
C LEU A 320 -13.79 0.48 -6.02
N LYS A 321 -14.67 -0.06 -6.86
CA LYS A 321 -15.35 -1.34 -6.59
C LYS A 321 -14.34 -2.48 -6.52
N ASN A 322 -13.41 -2.56 -7.46
CA ASN A 322 -12.37 -3.58 -7.48
C ASN A 322 -11.58 -3.57 -6.16
N THR A 323 -11.16 -2.38 -5.67
CA THR A 323 -10.40 -2.28 -4.42
C THR A 323 -11.22 -2.76 -3.23
N VAL A 324 -12.52 -2.40 -3.13
CA VAL A 324 -13.40 -2.90 -2.06
C VAL A 324 -13.47 -4.43 -2.07
N PHE A 325 -13.68 -5.03 -3.24
CA PHE A 325 -13.86 -6.48 -3.37
C PHE A 325 -12.54 -7.26 -3.32
N ALA A 326 -11.39 -6.61 -3.51
CA ALA A 326 -10.06 -7.18 -3.31
C ALA A 326 -9.59 -7.18 -1.85
N THR A 327 -10.28 -6.50 -0.92
CA THR A 327 -9.95 -6.55 0.51
C THR A 327 -10.07 -7.97 1.07
N PHE A 328 -9.37 -8.25 2.18
CA PHE A 328 -9.51 -9.52 2.91
C PHE A 328 -10.71 -9.54 3.89
N LEU A 329 -11.61 -8.59 3.76
CA LEU A 329 -12.86 -8.57 4.53
C LEU A 329 -13.79 -9.72 4.12
N PRO A 330 -14.64 -10.20 5.05
CA PRO A 330 -15.77 -11.04 4.69
C PRO A 330 -16.68 -10.37 3.65
N GLU A 331 -17.30 -11.17 2.79
CA GLU A 331 -18.11 -10.67 1.67
C GLU A 331 -19.24 -9.70 2.11
N GLU A 332 -19.88 -9.98 3.26
CA GLU A 332 -20.93 -9.11 3.83
C GLU A 332 -20.38 -7.71 4.17
N GLU A 333 -19.15 -7.62 4.69
CA GLU A 333 -18.50 -6.36 5.00
C GLU A 333 -18.11 -5.60 3.73
N LYS A 334 -17.63 -6.29 2.68
CA LYS A 334 -17.35 -5.69 1.36
C LYS A 334 -18.61 -5.06 0.78
N ILE A 335 -19.73 -5.81 0.81
CA ILE A 335 -21.04 -5.32 0.35
C ILE A 335 -21.49 -4.11 1.19
N ARG A 336 -21.29 -4.17 2.51
CA ARG A 336 -21.62 -3.06 3.41
C ARG A 336 -20.85 -1.79 3.04
N ILE A 337 -19.53 -1.91 2.86
CA ILE A 337 -18.68 -0.76 2.44
C ILE A 337 -19.13 -0.25 1.08
N TRP A 338 -19.32 -1.13 0.08
CA TRP A 338 -19.75 -0.72 -1.24
C TRP A 338 -21.09 0.03 -1.21
N ASN A 339 -22.03 -0.40 -0.38
CA ASN A 339 -23.31 0.27 -0.21
C ASN A 339 -23.21 1.68 0.38
N THR A 340 -22.11 2.05 1.04
CA THR A 340 -21.85 3.45 1.47
C THR A 340 -21.43 4.35 0.31
N VAL A 341 -20.89 3.79 -0.76
CA VAL A 341 -20.46 4.51 -1.96
C VAL A 341 -21.66 4.90 -2.84
N LEU A 342 -22.64 4.00 -2.97
CA LEU A 342 -23.78 4.16 -3.88
C LEU A 342 -24.59 5.46 -3.70
N PRO A 343 -24.91 5.95 -2.48
CA PRO A 343 -25.66 7.19 -2.29
C PRO A 343 -24.92 8.43 -2.81
N THR A 344 -23.59 8.42 -2.75
CA THR A 344 -22.76 9.52 -3.29
C THR A 344 -22.79 9.48 -4.82
N LEU A 345 -22.70 8.28 -5.42
CA LEU A 345 -22.78 8.11 -6.87
C LEU A 345 -24.15 8.50 -7.43
N SER A 346 -25.25 8.16 -6.74
CA SER A 346 -26.60 8.52 -7.19
C SER A 346 -26.85 10.02 -7.29
N LYS A 347 -26.14 10.83 -6.49
CA LYS A 347 -26.20 12.30 -6.55
C LYS A 347 -25.48 12.88 -7.78
N THR A 348 -24.64 12.11 -8.43
CA THR A 348 -23.87 12.57 -9.61
C THR A 348 -24.66 12.41 -10.91
N GLY A 349 -25.82 11.71 -10.90
CA GLY A 349 -26.61 11.37 -12.08
C GLY A 349 -25.87 10.36 -12.97
N ASP A 350 -26.59 9.74 -13.92
CA ASP A 350 -25.98 8.92 -14.98
C ASP A 350 -25.07 9.79 -15.86
N ARG A 351 -23.82 9.98 -15.45
CA ARG A 351 -22.84 10.87 -16.10
C ARG A 351 -21.66 10.09 -16.65
#